data_26c8344a42ec05c1d7e18c9129280de6
#
_entry.id   26c8344a42ec05c1d7e18c9129280de6
#
_cell.length_a   1.000
_cell.length_b   1.000
_cell.length_c   1.000
_cell.angle_alpha   90.00
_cell.angle_beta   90.00
_cell.angle_gamma   90.00
#
_symmetry.space_group_name_H-M   'P 1'
#
loop_
_entity.id
_entity.type
_entity.pdbx_description
1 polymer ?
#
loop_
_entity_poly.entity_id
_entity_poly.type
_entity_poly.pdbx_seq_one_letter_code
_entity_poly.pdbx_strand_id
1 'polypeptide(L)'
;MKDMIMKPKIWLIIIALLHSFMGVIVPYIQMGGSKDDLAMILFFLTVSVYLLYAAFMTEGETQARLAAVLCAPVVVWFIVSAIMQLEMMGVPVAELPGALFPIVMWSLPAITGIMNWNSN
;
A
#
# COMPACT_ATOMS: atom_id res chain seq x y z
N MET A 1 14.43 10.35 15.90
CA MET A 1 14.49 9.12 15.06
C MET A 1 13.45 8.10 15.47
N LYS A 2 13.49 7.66 16.71
CA LYS A 2 12.52 6.69 17.21
C LYS A 2 11.09 7.17 17.09
N ASP A 3 10.83 8.44 17.36
CA ASP A 3 9.48 9.00 17.28
C ASP A 3 8.94 8.99 15.86
N MET A 4 9.79 9.23 14.87
CA MET A 4 9.39 9.20 13.46
C MET A 4 8.99 7.80 13.02
N ILE A 5 9.75 6.79 13.47
CA ILE A 5 9.52 5.39 13.10
C ILE A 5 8.20 4.88 13.67
N MET A 6 7.81 5.39 14.84
CA MET A 6 6.58 4.95 15.51
C MET A 6 5.34 5.68 15.03
N LYS A 7 5.48 6.64 14.12
CA LYS A 7 4.35 7.40 13.58
C LYS A 7 4.06 6.98 12.14
N PRO A 8 2.80 7.02 11.73
CA PRO A 8 2.45 6.51 10.39
C PRO A 8 2.93 7.38 9.23
N LYS A 9 3.22 8.65 9.45
CA LYS A 9 3.54 9.57 8.35
C LYS A 9 4.69 9.08 7.48
N ILE A 10 5.81 8.72 8.09
CA ILE A 10 7.00 8.29 7.33
C ILE A 10 6.69 7.02 6.53
N TRP A 11 5.93 6.10 7.13
CA TRP A 11 5.60 4.85 6.45
C TRP A 11 4.57 5.06 5.34
N LEU A 12 3.65 6.02 5.50
CA LEU A 12 2.74 6.40 4.42
C LEU A 12 3.49 6.98 3.23
N ILE A 13 4.49 7.81 3.47
CA ILE A 13 5.30 8.38 2.39
C ILE A 13 6.04 7.26 1.67
N ILE A 14 6.67 6.37 2.44
CA ILE A 14 7.43 5.26 1.87
C ILE A 14 6.53 4.35 1.05
N ILE A 15 5.37 3.96 1.58
CA ILE A 15 4.49 3.05 0.85
C ILE A 15 3.86 3.74 -0.36
N ALA A 16 3.59 5.04 -0.28
CA ALA A 16 3.07 5.78 -1.43
C ALA A 16 4.07 5.74 -2.59
N LEU A 17 5.36 5.94 -2.29
CA LEU A 17 6.41 5.88 -3.30
C LEU A 17 6.58 4.47 -3.84
N LEU A 18 6.64 3.47 -2.96
CA LEU A 18 6.80 2.09 -3.37
C LEU A 18 5.61 1.60 -4.20
N HIS A 19 4.39 1.91 -3.76
CA HIS A 19 3.19 1.51 -4.48
C HIS A 19 3.11 2.17 -5.85
N SER A 20 3.41 3.47 -5.92
CA SER A 20 3.36 4.20 -7.19
C SER A 20 4.40 3.67 -8.17
N PHE A 21 5.58 3.30 -7.70
CA PHE A 21 6.63 2.78 -8.57
C PHE A 21 6.38 1.31 -8.92
N MET A 22 6.27 0.45 -7.91
CA MET A 22 6.19 -1.00 -8.13
C MET A 22 4.79 -1.49 -8.48
N GLY A 23 3.76 -0.76 -8.08
CA GLY A 23 2.38 -1.17 -8.34
C GLY A 23 1.73 -0.48 -9.52
N VAL A 24 2.29 0.63 -9.99
CA VAL A 24 1.73 1.41 -11.11
C VAL A 24 2.70 1.49 -12.27
N ILE A 25 3.87 2.07 -12.06
CA ILE A 25 4.83 2.35 -13.13
C ILE A 25 5.42 1.06 -13.71
N VAL A 26 5.93 0.18 -12.87
CA VAL A 26 6.56 -1.05 -13.34
C VAL A 26 5.56 -1.97 -14.06
N PRO A 27 4.36 -2.25 -13.50
CA PRO A 27 3.38 -3.05 -14.22
C PRO A 27 2.95 -2.43 -15.55
N TYR A 28 2.79 -1.10 -15.59
CA TYR A 28 2.44 -0.42 -16.85
C TYR A 28 3.50 -0.66 -17.93
N ILE A 29 4.77 -0.54 -17.58
CA ILE A 29 5.87 -0.76 -18.50
C ILE A 29 5.93 -2.22 -18.93
N GLN A 30 5.78 -3.15 -17.98
CA GLN A 30 5.84 -4.59 -18.28
C GLN A 30 4.71 -5.05 -19.19
N MET A 31 3.56 -4.41 -19.09
CA MET A 31 2.39 -4.72 -19.93
C MET A 31 2.46 -4.07 -21.30
N GLY A 32 3.46 -3.23 -21.55
CA GLY A 32 3.59 -2.52 -22.81
C GLY A 32 2.52 -1.47 -23.05
N GLY A 33 1.86 -0.99 -21.99
CA GLY A 33 0.84 0.04 -22.12
C GLY A 33 -0.47 -0.45 -22.73
N SER A 34 -0.77 -1.74 -22.60
CA SER A 34 -2.00 -2.31 -23.16
C SER A 34 -3.23 -1.67 -22.53
N LYS A 35 -4.24 -1.39 -23.37
CA LYS A 35 -5.51 -0.87 -22.90
C LYS A 35 -6.27 -1.88 -22.04
N ASP A 36 -6.03 -3.18 -22.26
CA ASP A 36 -6.77 -4.22 -21.57
C ASP A 36 -6.52 -4.16 -20.06
N ASP A 37 -5.33 -3.72 -19.67
CA ASP A 37 -4.92 -3.68 -18.26
C ASP A 37 -4.94 -2.26 -17.70
N LEU A 38 -5.27 -1.29 -18.51
CA LEU A 38 -5.17 0.11 -18.11
C LEU A 38 -6.12 0.46 -16.97
N ALA A 39 -7.31 -0.14 -16.95
CA ALA A 39 -8.27 0.15 -15.88
C ALA A 39 -7.72 -0.22 -14.50
N MET A 40 -7.04 -1.35 -14.40
CA MET A 40 -6.43 -1.78 -13.14
C MET A 40 -5.28 -0.83 -12.74
N ILE A 41 -4.46 -0.46 -13.73
CA ILE A 41 -3.34 0.48 -13.49
C ILE A 41 -3.88 1.81 -12.96
N LEU A 42 -4.95 2.32 -13.56
CA LEU A 42 -5.57 3.57 -13.12
C LEU A 42 -6.17 3.45 -11.73
N PHE A 43 -6.76 2.30 -11.40
CA PHE A 43 -7.27 2.09 -10.05
C PHE A 43 -6.12 2.08 -9.03
N PHE A 44 -5.02 1.43 -9.34
CA PHE A 44 -3.86 1.42 -8.44
C PHE A 44 -3.28 2.83 -8.30
N LEU A 45 -3.31 3.63 -9.36
CA LEU A 45 -2.92 5.03 -9.27
C LEU A 45 -3.84 5.82 -8.32
N THR A 46 -5.13 5.50 -8.33
CA THR A 46 -6.09 6.12 -7.40
C THR A 46 -5.67 5.83 -5.96
N VAL A 47 -5.23 4.62 -5.66
CA VAL A 47 -4.73 4.28 -4.32
C VAL A 47 -3.51 5.13 -3.96
N SER A 48 -2.63 5.38 -4.94
CA SER A 48 -1.48 6.27 -4.73
C SER A 48 -1.92 7.66 -4.28
N VAL A 49 -2.98 8.20 -4.90
CA VAL A 49 -3.52 9.51 -4.53
C VAL A 49 -4.03 9.50 -3.09
N TYR A 50 -4.74 8.44 -2.69
CA TYR A 50 -5.21 8.31 -1.31
C TYR A 50 -4.06 8.30 -0.31
N LEU A 51 -3.00 7.55 -0.62
CA LEU A 51 -1.83 7.46 0.26
C LEU A 51 -1.12 8.81 0.38
N LEU A 52 -0.96 9.50 -0.74
CA LEU A 52 -0.32 10.83 -0.74
C LEU A 52 -1.15 11.85 0.03
N TYR A 53 -2.47 11.81 -0.12
CA TYR A 53 -3.35 12.68 0.65
C TYR A 53 -3.18 12.42 2.16
N ALA A 54 -3.21 11.16 2.55
CA ALA A 54 -3.07 10.81 3.97
C ALA A 54 -1.71 11.24 4.51
N ALA A 55 -0.65 11.12 3.72
CA ALA A 55 0.70 11.45 4.16
C ALA A 55 0.92 12.96 4.33
N PHE A 56 0.42 13.76 3.39
CA PHE A 56 0.77 15.17 3.30
C PHE A 56 -0.35 16.13 3.67
N MET A 57 -1.59 15.70 3.58
CA MET A 57 -2.73 16.58 3.80
C MET A 57 -3.45 16.32 5.12
N THR A 58 -2.96 15.39 5.91
CA THR A 58 -3.53 15.07 7.22
C THR A 58 -2.42 14.94 8.25
N GLU A 59 -2.78 15.00 9.52
CA GLU A 59 -1.84 14.84 10.61
C GLU A 59 -2.55 14.29 11.84
N GLY A 60 -1.76 13.88 12.82
CA GLY A 60 -2.28 13.42 14.11
C GLY A 60 -3.17 12.21 14.00
N GLU A 61 -4.27 12.25 14.72
CA GLU A 61 -5.23 11.14 14.80
C GLU A 61 -5.85 10.82 13.44
N THR A 62 -6.19 11.84 12.67
CA THR A 62 -6.78 11.65 11.34
C THR A 62 -5.82 10.88 10.44
N GLN A 63 -4.56 11.27 10.44
CA GLN A 63 -3.54 10.59 9.63
C GLN A 63 -3.37 9.14 10.06
N ALA A 64 -3.34 8.89 11.37
CA ALA A 64 -3.18 7.54 11.90
C ALA A 64 -4.34 6.64 11.49
N ARG A 65 -5.56 7.14 11.59
CA ARG A 65 -6.74 6.37 11.21
C ARG A 65 -6.79 6.09 9.72
N LEU A 66 -6.41 7.08 8.90
CA LEU A 66 -6.33 6.86 7.46
C LEU A 66 -5.26 5.83 7.12
N ALA A 67 -4.10 5.89 7.77
CA ALA A 67 -3.06 4.90 7.54
C ALA A 67 -3.57 3.49 7.83
N ALA A 68 -4.23 3.31 8.96
CA ALA A 68 -4.78 2.00 9.33
C ALA A 68 -5.84 1.53 8.33
N VAL A 69 -6.78 2.40 7.98
CA VAL A 69 -7.90 2.03 7.11
C VAL A 69 -7.46 1.79 5.67
N LEU A 70 -6.49 2.56 5.18
CA LEU A 70 -6.01 2.38 3.81
C LEU A 70 -5.07 1.18 3.67
N CYS A 71 -4.27 0.90 4.68
CA CYS A 71 -3.19 -0.08 4.53
C CYS A 71 -3.50 -1.46 5.11
N ALA A 72 -4.26 -1.55 6.21
CA ALA A 72 -4.56 -2.84 6.82
C ALA A 72 -5.33 -3.78 5.86
N PRO A 73 -6.37 -3.32 5.14
CA PRO A 73 -7.05 -4.19 4.19
C PRO A 73 -6.14 -4.68 3.06
N VAL A 74 -5.16 -3.87 2.65
CA VAL A 74 -4.22 -4.29 1.61
C VAL A 74 -3.33 -5.41 2.11
N VAL A 75 -2.90 -5.36 3.38
CA VAL A 75 -2.14 -6.45 4.00
C VAL A 75 -2.95 -7.74 3.97
N VAL A 76 -4.21 -7.66 4.36
CA VAL A 76 -5.11 -8.83 4.33
C VAL A 76 -5.25 -9.36 2.91
N TRP A 77 -5.39 -8.47 1.95
CA TRP A 77 -5.50 -8.84 0.54
C TRP A 77 -4.27 -9.61 0.05
N PHE A 78 -3.08 -9.14 0.40
CA PHE A 78 -1.85 -9.87 0.05
C PHE A 78 -1.79 -11.23 0.72
N ILE A 79 -2.13 -11.30 2.01
CA ILE A 79 -2.07 -12.56 2.75
C ILE A 79 -3.05 -13.59 2.19
N VAL A 80 -4.29 -13.18 1.96
CA VAL A 80 -5.31 -14.08 1.39
C VAL A 80 -4.89 -14.52 -0.02
N SER A 81 -4.38 -13.59 -0.81
CA SER A 81 -3.93 -13.90 -2.17
C SER A 81 -2.79 -14.90 -2.18
N ALA A 82 -1.86 -14.79 -1.23
CA ALA A 82 -0.75 -15.73 -1.12
C ALA A 82 -1.22 -17.12 -0.69
N ILE A 83 -2.13 -17.18 0.30
CA ILE A 83 -2.62 -18.45 0.82
C ILE A 83 -3.48 -19.17 -0.22
N MET A 84 -4.38 -18.47 -0.88
CA MET A 84 -5.29 -19.05 -1.85
C MET A 84 -4.73 -19.07 -3.27
N GLN A 85 -3.52 -18.55 -3.46
CA GLN A 85 -2.84 -18.51 -4.76
C GLN A 85 -3.70 -17.81 -5.81
N LEU A 86 -4.25 -16.65 -5.43
CA LEU A 86 -5.10 -15.87 -6.31
C LEU A 86 -4.29 -15.21 -7.42
N GLU A 87 -4.92 -15.08 -8.58
CA GLU A 87 -4.30 -14.44 -9.74
C GLU A 87 -5.11 -13.22 -10.15
N MET A 88 -4.40 -12.27 -10.75
CA MET A 88 -5.02 -11.11 -11.35
C MET A 88 -4.42 -10.96 -12.74
N MET A 89 -5.28 -11.03 -13.77
CA MET A 89 -4.85 -10.90 -15.16
C MET A 89 -3.84 -11.97 -15.57
N GLY A 90 -4.02 -13.18 -15.04
CA GLY A 90 -3.17 -14.31 -15.36
C GLY A 90 -1.84 -14.33 -14.63
N VAL A 91 -1.64 -13.40 -13.70
CA VAL A 91 -0.39 -13.31 -12.94
C VAL A 91 -0.70 -13.48 -11.46
N PRO A 92 0.11 -14.24 -10.71
CA PRO A 92 -0.12 -14.36 -9.27
C PRO A 92 -0.04 -13.00 -8.60
N VAL A 93 -1.00 -12.72 -7.71
CA VAL A 93 -1.01 -11.48 -6.95
C VAL A 93 0.12 -11.47 -5.94
N ALA A 94 0.35 -12.61 -5.26
CA ALA A 94 1.36 -12.71 -4.23
C ALA A 94 1.90 -14.13 -4.17
N GLU A 95 3.21 -14.26 -4.25
CA GLU A 95 3.89 -15.55 -4.14
C GLU A 95 5.00 -15.44 -3.09
N LEU A 96 5.07 -16.40 -2.19
CA LEU A 96 6.16 -16.46 -1.23
C LEU A 96 7.42 -16.99 -1.92
N PRO A 97 8.61 -16.50 -1.53
CA PRO A 97 8.87 -15.52 -0.48
C PRO A 97 8.75 -14.06 -0.91
N GLY A 98 8.56 -13.78 -2.19
CA GLY A 98 8.52 -12.42 -2.72
C GLY A 98 7.43 -11.55 -2.10
N ALA A 99 6.30 -12.16 -1.72
CA ALA A 99 5.18 -11.42 -1.13
C ALA A 99 5.49 -10.88 0.26
N LEU A 100 6.54 -11.38 0.91
CA LEU A 100 6.90 -10.89 2.25
C LEU A 100 7.26 -9.41 2.24
N PHE A 101 7.91 -8.94 1.19
CA PHE A 101 8.29 -7.53 1.09
C PHE A 101 7.07 -6.60 1.10
N PRO A 102 6.09 -6.75 0.18
CA PRO A 102 4.92 -5.87 0.23
C PRO A 102 4.07 -6.07 1.49
N ILE A 103 3.97 -7.29 2.01
CA ILE A 103 3.23 -7.52 3.25
C ILE A 103 3.83 -6.72 4.40
N VAL A 104 5.16 -6.78 4.56
CA VAL A 104 5.84 -6.04 5.62
C VAL A 104 5.70 -4.53 5.40
N MET A 105 5.93 -4.05 4.18
CA MET A 105 5.90 -2.63 3.90
C MET A 105 4.51 -2.01 4.08
N TRP A 106 3.46 -2.70 3.69
CA TRP A 106 2.09 -2.22 3.92
C TRP A 106 1.67 -2.35 5.39
N SER A 107 2.27 -3.30 6.11
CA SER A 107 1.98 -3.48 7.55
C SER A 107 2.51 -2.33 8.39
N LEU A 108 3.60 -1.70 7.99
CA LEU A 108 4.22 -0.64 8.79
C LEU A 108 3.30 0.57 8.98
N PRO A 109 2.72 1.17 7.91
CA PRO A 109 1.75 2.23 8.13
C PRO A 109 0.47 1.73 8.82
N ALA A 110 0.06 0.49 8.55
CA ALA A 110 -1.13 -0.07 9.20
C ALA A 110 -0.94 -0.19 10.71
N ILE A 111 0.18 -0.77 11.13
CA ILE A 111 0.48 -0.98 12.56
C ILE A 111 0.69 0.35 13.28
N THR A 112 1.50 1.24 12.69
CA THR A 112 1.75 2.55 13.32
C THR A 112 0.46 3.38 13.36
N GLY A 113 -0.41 3.23 12.36
CA GLY A 113 -1.71 3.88 12.37
C GLY A 113 -2.59 3.38 13.50
N ILE A 114 -2.61 2.07 13.71
CA ILE A 114 -3.38 1.47 14.81
C ILE A 114 -2.84 1.93 16.16
N MET A 115 -1.51 1.93 16.31
CA MET A 115 -0.86 2.35 17.55
C MET A 115 -1.17 3.81 17.90
N ASN A 116 -1.36 4.64 16.90
CA ASN A 116 -1.61 6.07 17.09
C ASN A 116 -3.07 6.45 16.85
N TRP A 117 -3.96 5.49 16.87
CA TRP A 117 -5.39 5.70 16.53
C TRP A 117 -6.03 6.79 17.36
N ASN A 118 -5.67 6.89 18.64
CA ASN A 118 -6.22 7.89 19.55
C ASN A 118 -5.23 9.00 19.88
N SER A 119 -4.21 9.17 19.04
CA SER A 119 -3.19 10.22 19.25
C SER A 119 -3.69 11.56 18.73
N ASN A 120 -3.37 12.60 19.46
CA ASN A 120 -3.71 13.97 19.04
C ASN A 120 -2.62 14.60 18.21
#